data_7ea309d9cdf242314bfae3206c021109
#
_entry.id   7ea309d9cdf242314bfae3206c021109
#
_cell.length_a   1.000
_cell.length_b   1.000
_cell.length_c   1.000
_cell.angle_alpha   90.00
_cell.angle_beta   90.00
_cell.angle_gamma   90.00
#
_symmetry.space_group_name_H-M   'P 1'
#
loop_
_entity.id
_entity.type
_entity.pdbx_description
1 polymer ?
#
loop_
_entity_poly.entity_id
_entity_poly.type
_entity_poly.pdbx_seq_one_letter_code
_entity_poly.pdbx_strand_id
1 'polypeptide(L)'
;MSARAIVLIGPMGAGKTSVGRRVARALEVPFADTDKLVVRDHGPIPELFAHHGEGYFRALERDAVAEALERGGVVALGGGAVLDAGTRDRLRAHRVVLLTVAPHVVGSRLGGGDRPLLAGEDPVQRWNRIYDERRPVYEEVADLALDTSTGPMADVVDRIVAWVRADELAPASMEETS
;
A
#
# COMPACT_ATOMS: atom_id res chain seq x y z
N MET A 1 -16.30 -12.34 -12.80
CA MET A 1 -15.38 -11.18 -12.82
C MET A 1 -15.20 -10.68 -11.40
N SER A 2 -13.99 -10.68 -10.92
CA SER A 2 -13.69 -10.06 -9.62
C SER A 2 -13.89 -8.55 -9.75
N ALA A 3 -14.55 -7.93 -8.77
CA ALA A 3 -14.68 -6.47 -8.74
C ALA A 3 -13.28 -5.83 -8.63
N ARG A 4 -13.09 -4.66 -9.24
CA ARG A 4 -11.82 -3.91 -9.14
C ARG A 4 -11.55 -3.58 -7.68
N ALA A 5 -10.46 -4.11 -7.14
CA ALA A 5 -10.02 -3.76 -5.79
C ALA A 5 -9.51 -2.31 -5.72
N ILE A 6 -9.58 -1.72 -4.55
CA ILE A 6 -8.96 -0.43 -4.22
C ILE A 6 -7.66 -0.74 -3.50
N VAL A 7 -6.54 -0.46 -4.12
CA VAL A 7 -5.21 -0.85 -3.64
C VAL A 7 -4.47 0.37 -3.12
N LEU A 8 -4.05 0.32 -1.86
CA LEU A 8 -3.25 1.38 -1.25
C LEU A 8 -1.78 0.99 -1.29
N ILE A 9 -0.98 1.84 -1.90
CA ILE A 9 0.48 1.72 -1.98
C ILE A 9 1.16 2.93 -1.37
N GLY A 10 2.43 2.82 -1.09
CA GLY A 10 3.23 3.91 -0.55
C GLY A 10 4.20 3.46 0.53
N PRO A 11 5.03 4.37 1.03
CA PRO A 11 6.05 4.06 2.01
C PRO A 11 5.47 3.68 3.37
N MET A 12 6.30 3.06 4.19
CA MET A 12 5.99 2.82 5.59
C MET A 12 5.67 4.14 6.30
N GLY A 13 4.66 4.15 7.15
CA GLY A 13 4.24 5.35 7.88
C GLY A 13 3.31 6.30 7.10
N ALA A 14 2.95 6.00 5.86
CA ALA A 14 1.99 6.79 5.07
C ALA A 14 0.52 6.60 5.51
N GLY A 15 0.23 5.60 6.36
CA GLY A 15 -1.11 5.38 6.90
C GLY A 15 -2.00 4.43 6.09
N LYS A 16 -1.42 3.59 5.23
CA LYS A 16 -2.16 2.66 4.37
C LYS A 16 -3.17 1.79 5.12
N THR A 17 -2.77 1.20 6.24
CA THR A 17 -3.66 0.32 7.02
C THR A 17 -4.81 1.10 7.65
N SER A 18 -4.54 2.23 8.26
CA SER A 18 -5.55 3.07 8.92
C SER A 18 -6.53 3.67 7.92
N VAL A 19 -6.03 4.22 6.82
CA VAL A 19 -6.86 4.76 5.73
C VAL A 19 -7.65 3.64 5.09
N GLY A 20 -7.01 2.53 4.77
CA GLY A 20 -7.64 1.39 4.09
C GLY A 20 -8.82 0.82 4.86
N ARG A 21 -8.68 0.64 6.17
CA ARG A 21 -9.80 0.17 7.03
C ARG A 21 -10.98 1.12 7.03
N ARG A 22 -10.72 2.43 7.05
CA ARG A 22 -11.78 3.44 7.06
C ARG A 22 -12.48 3.53 5.70
N VAL A 23 -11.72 3.46 4.61
CA VAL A 23 -12.28 3.41 3.25
C VAL A 23 -13.15 2.16 3.08
N ALA A 24 -12.65 1.00 3.48
CA ALA A 24 -13.40 -0.26 3.42
C ALA A 24 -14.72 -0.20 4.19
N ARG A 25 -14.68 0.39 5.38
CA ARG A 25 -15.90 0.59 6.21
C ARG A 25 -16.87 1.53 5.52
N ALA A 26 -16.41 2.65 4.97
CA ALA A 26 -17.26 3.63 4.30
C ALA A 26 -17.91 3.10 3.02
N LEU A 27 -17.24 2.15 2.35
CA LEU A 27 -17.74 1.51 1.13
C LEU A 27 -18.42 0.15 1.40
N GLU A 28 -18.44 -0.30 2.66
CA GLU A 28 -19.03 -1.59 3.08
C GLU A 28 -18.40 -2.79 2.33
N VAL A 29 -17.09 -2.75 2.12
CA VAL A 29 -16.32 -3.81 1.45
C VAL A 29 -15.26 -4.40 2.38
N PRO A 30 -14.74 -5.62 2.10
CA PRO A 30 -13.65 -6.21 2.88
C PRO A 30 -12.38 -5.39 2.86
N PHE A 31 -11.55 -5.54 3.91
CA PHE A 31 -10.20 -4.99 4.00
C PHE A 31 -9.18 -6.10 4.19
N ALA A 32 -8.07 -6.01 3.47
CA ALA A 32 -6.90 -6.85 3.67
C ALA A 32 -5.61 -6.02 3.72
N ASP A 33 -4.67 -6.44 4.59
CA ASP A 33 -3.31 -5.92 4.67
C ASP A 33 -2.37 -7.08 4.37
N THR A 34 -1.60 -6.99 3.29
CA THR A 34 -0.80 -8.10 2.79
C THR A 34 0.34 -8.49 3.74
N ASP A 35 0.95 -7.54 4.45
CA ASP A 35 1.95 -7.84 5.47
C ASP A 35 1.33 -8.65 6.62
N LYS A 36 0.11 -8.30 7.03
CA LYS A 36 -0.60 -9.06 8.08
C LYS A 36 -1.02 -10.44 7.63
N LEU A 37 -1.36 -10.62 6.36
CA LEU A 37 -1.62 -11.94 5.80
C LEU A 37 -0.38 -12.83 5.87
N VAL A 38 0.78 -12.31 5.47
CA VAL A 38 2.05 -13.04 5.58
C VAL A 38 2.35 -13.40 7.03
N VAL A 39 2.22 -12.46 7.95
CA VAL A 39 2.48 -12.70 9.39
C VAL A 39 1.53 -13.75 9.96
N ARG A 40 0.27 -13.69 9.62
CA ARG A 40 -0.74 -14.67 10.07
C ARG A 40 -0.39 -16.11 9.66
N ASP A 41 0.07 -16.28 8.41
CA ASP A 41 0.24 -17.59 7.82
C ASP A 41 1.67 -18.15 7.98
N HIS A 42 2.68 -17.28 8.13
CA HIS A 42 4.09 -17.65 8.09
C HIS A 42 4.93 -17.13 9.27
N GLY A 43 4.37 -16.28 10.12
CA GLY A 43 5.09 -15.69 11.26
C GLY A 43 5.69 -14.31 10.96
N PRO A 44 6.41 -13.73 11.95
CA PRO A 44 6.94 -12.38 11.88
C PRO A 44 7.90 -12.16 10.70
N ILE A 45 7.71 -11.07 9.97
CA ILE A 45 8.52 -10.74 8.77
C ILE A 45 10.00 -10.65 9.06
N PRO A 46 10.49 -10.03 10.18
CA PRO A 46 11.92 -10.03 10.49
C PRO A 46 12.52 -11.42 10.64
N GLU A 47 11.77 -12.38 11.19
CA GLU A 47 12.21 -13.77 11.33
C GLU A 47 12.26 -14.48 9.97
N LEU A 48 11.31 -14.21 9.07
CA LEU A 48 11.32 -14.75 7.71
C LEU A 48 12.57 -14.29 6.95
N PHE A 49 12.92 -13.00 7.05
CA PHE A 49 14.17 -12.49 6.48
C PHE A 49 15.41 -13.13 7.08
N ALA A 50 15.47 -13.26 8.40
CA ALA A 50 16.63 -13.82 9.10
C ALA A 50 16.84 -15.30 8.77
N HIS A 51 15.79 -16.10 8.68
CA HIS A 51 15.86 -17.55 8.47
C HIS A 51 15.88 -17.96 7.00
N HIS A 52 15.22 -17.21 6.12
CA HIS A 52 15.01 -17.61 4.74
C HIS A 52 15.48 -16.60 3.70
N GLY A 53 15.82 -15.38 4.10
CA GLY A 53 16.24 -14.30 3.22
C GLY A 53 15.10 -13.55 2.52
N GLU A 54 15.47 -12.48 1.83
CA GLU A 54 14.51 -11.57 1.17
C GLU A 54 13.70 -12.25 0.06
N GLY A 55 14.35 -13.06 -0.77
CA GLY A 55 13.69 -13.76 -1.89
C GLY A 55 12.53 -14.64 -1.45
N TYR A 56 12.69 -15.33 -0.33
CA TYR A 56 11.63 -16.14 0.26
C TYR A 56 10.44 -15.29 0.71
N PHE A 57 10.73 -14.22 1.46
CA PHE A 57 9.68 -13.27 1.88
C PHE A 57 8.94 -12.68 0.67
N ARG A 58 9.66 -12.26 -0.37
CA ARG A 58 9.05 -11.68 -1.58
C ARG A 58 8.13 -12.67 -2.30
N ALA A 59 8.43 -13.96 -2.28
CA ALA A 59 7.55 -14.99 -2.81
C ALA A 59 6.23 -15.08 -2.02
N LEU A 60 6.31 -15.11 -0.67
CA LEU A 60 5.13 -15.10 0.20
C LEU A 60 4.28 -13.83 0.03
N GLU A 61 4.95 -12.68 -0.12
CA GLU A 61 4.30 -11.40 -0.36
C GLU A 61 3.53 -11.39 -1.69
N ARG A 62 4.11 -11.90 -2.78
CA ARG A 62 3.43 -12.05 -4.07
C ARG A 62 2.16 -12.90 -3.97
N ASP A 63 2.23 -14.00 -3.26
CA ASP A 63 1.09 -14.89 -3.07
C ASP A 63 -0.01 -14.22 -2.25
N ALA A 64 0.35 -13.52 -1.17
CA ALA A 64 -0.58 -12.74 -0.36
C ALA A 64 -1.25 -11.61 -1.14
N VAL A 65 -0.50 -10.91 -1.99
CA VAL A 65 -1.04 -9.87 -2.88
C VAL A 65 -2.04 -10.47 -3.87
N ALA A 66 -1.68 -11.55 -4.54
CA ALA A 66 -2.57 -12.22 -5.50
C ALA A 66 -3.89 -12.64 -4.85
N GLU A 67 -3.81 -13.31 -3.69
CA GLU A 67 -4.98 -13.73 -2.93
C GLU A 67 -5.87 -12.54 -2.50
N ALA A 68 -5.26 -11.48 -1.98
CA ALA A 68 -5.99 -10.30 -1.54
C ALA A 68 -6.70 -9.59 -2.71
N LEU A 69 -6.04 -9.47 -3.86
CA LEU A 69 -6.63 -8.87 -5.07
C LEU A 69 -7.79 -9.70 -5.63
N GLU A 70 -7.70 -11.02 -5.58
CA GLU A 70 -8.79 -11.90 -6.00
C GLU A 70 -10.04 -11.77 -5.11
N ARG A 71 -9.85 -11.55 -3.81
CA ARG A 71 -10.95 -11.30 -2.87
C ARG A 71 -11.63 -9.95 -3.10
N GLY A 72 -10.90 -8.98 -3.66
CA GLY A 72 -11.40 -7.63 -3.88
C GLY A 72 -11.48 -6.79 -2.59
N GLY A 73 -12.29 -5.74 -2.63
CA GLY A 73 -12.40 -4.78 -1.53
C GLY A 73 -11.25 -3.79 -1.48
N VAL A 74 -10.78 -3.42 -0.29
CA VAL A 74 -9.63 -2.54 -0.08
C VAL A 74 -8.42 -3.36 0.36
N VAL A 75 -7.30 -3.19 -0.33
CA VAL A 75 -6.06 -3.93 -0.08
C VAL A 75 -4.92 -2.95 0.19
N ALA A 76 -4.32 -3.02 1.38
CA ALA A 76 -3.10 -2.29 1.70
C ALA A 76 -1.89 -3.18 1.41
N LEU A 77 -1.00 -2.74 0.54
CA LEU A 77 0.23 -3.46 0.20
C LEU A 77 1.39 -3.09 1.12
N GLY A 78 2.27 -4.03 1.39
CA GLY A 78 3.58 -3.76 1.96
C GLY A 78 4.38 -2.80 1.06
N GLY A 79 5.24 -1.97 1.66
CA GLY A 79 5.93 -0.89 0.94
C GLY A 79 6.80 -1.33 -0.23
N GLY A 80 7.30 -2.56 -0.21
CA GLY A 80 8.14 -3.12 -1.27
C GLY A 80 7.41 -4.01 -2.28
N ALA A 81 6.12 -4.27 -2.10
CA ALA A 81 5.36 -5.18 -2.96
C ALA A 81 5.34 -4.75 -4.43
N VAL A 82 5.30 -3.46 -4.70
CA VAL A 82 5.30 -2.89 -6.06
C VAL A 82 6.61 -3.10 -6.82
N LEU A 83 7.69 -3.50 -6.17
CA LEU A 83 8.97 -3.77 -6.83
C LEU A 83 8.90 -5.05 -7.69
N ASP A 84 7.99 -5.94 -7.41
CA ASP A 84 7.74 -7.12 -8.22
C ASP A 84 6.96 -6.77 -9.50
N ALA A 85 7.51 -7.15 -10.65
CA ALA A 85 6.90 -6.86 -11.96
C ALA A 85 5.53 -7.53 -12.11
N GLY A 86 5.37 -8.75 -11.65
CA GLY A 86 4.10 -9.47 -11.69
C GLY A 86 3.02 -8.80 -10.85
N THR A 87 3.39 -8.27 -9.70
CA THR A 87 2.49 -7.47 -8.86
C THR A 87 2.05 -6.20 -9.62
N ARG A 88 2.98 -5.46 -10.22
CA ARG A 88 2.63 -4.27 -11.02
C ARG A 88 1.67 -4.59 -12.17
N ASP A 89 1.88 -5.69 -12.87
CA ASP A 89 0.98 -6.11 -13.94
C ASP A 89 -0.43 -6.41 -13.44
N ARG A 90 -0.55 -7.06 -12.29
CA ARG A 90 -1.86 -7.30 -11.64
C ARG A 90 -2.55 -5.99 -11.24
N LEU A 91 -1.81 -5.01 -10.76
CA LEU A 91 -2.35 -3.73 -10.30
C LEU A 91 -3.05 -2.94 -11.42
N ARG A 92 -2.69 -3.14 -12.68
CA ARG A 92 -3.33 -2.47 -13.84
C ARG A 92 -4.83 -2.76 -13.96
N ALA A 93 -5.30 -3.87 -13.42
CA ALA A 93 -6.72 -4.23 -13.41
C ALA A 93 -7.49 -3.64 -12.22
N HIS A 94 -6.83 -2.91 -11.34
CA HIS A 94 -7.38 -2.40 -10.09
C HIS A 94 -7.28 -0.87 -10.00
N ARG A 95 -7.87 -0.29 -8.96
CA ARG A 95 -7.75 1.14 -8.63
C ARG A 95 -6.60 1.32 -7.65
N VAL A 96 -5.57 2.04 -8.04
CA VAL A 96 -4.35 2.18 -7.23
C VAL A 96 -4.22 3.60 -6.67
N VAL A 97 -4.17 3.70 -5.34
CA VAL A 97 -4.00 4.96 -4.61
C VAL A 97 -2.63 4.96 -3.93
N LEU A 98 -1.81 5.93 -4.28
CA LEU A 98 -0.55 6.21 -3.60
C LEU A 98 -0.80 7.15 -2.41
N LEU A 99 -0.43 6.70 -1.22
CA LEU A 99 -0.35 7.56 -0.05
C LEU A 99 1.10 7.98 0.16
N THR A 100 1.34 9.29 0.23
CA THR A 100 2.64 9.86 0.52
C THR A 100 2.68 10.49 1.91
N VAL A 101 3.87 10.67 2.45
CA VAL A 101 4.11 11.33 3.73
C VAL A 101 5.45 12.02 3.73
N ALA A 102 5.51 13.21 4.33
CA ALA A 102 6.76 13.96 4.43
C ALA A 102 7.71 13.34 5.47
N PRO A 103 9.04 13.39 5.24
CA PRO A 103 10.04 12.82 6.14
C PRO A 103 9.93 13.28 7.58
N HIS A 104 9.64 14.57 7.81
CA HIS A 104 9.53 15.13 9.15
C HIS A 104 8.33 14.59 9.96
N VAL A 105 7.33 14.01 9.27
CA VAL A 105 6.17 13.39 9.92
C VAL A 105 6.44 11.91 10.22
N VAL A 106 7.23 11.25 9.39
CA VAL A 106 7.54 9.82 9.52
C VAL A 106 8.21 9.47 10.83
N GLY A 107 9.13 10.31 11.31
CA GLY A 107 9.83 10.08 12.57
C GLY A 107 8.90 9.84 13.75
N SER A 108 7.81 10.60 13.85
CA SER A 108 6.80 10.43 14.89
C SER A 108 5.90 9.20 14.66
N ARG A 109 5.66 8.82 13.41
CA ARG A 109 4.80 7.67 13.06
C ARG A 109 5.50 6.33 13.14
N LEU A 110 6.82 6.28 12.94
CA LEU A 110 7.62 5.06 13.06
C LEU A 110 7.92 4.65 14.50
N GLY A 111 7.34 5.36 15.49
CA GLY A 111 7.54 5.11 16.91
C GLY A 111 8.89 5.64 17.36
N GLY A 112 8.96 6.94 17.60
CA GLY A 112 10.08 7.62 18.25
C GLY A 112 10.18 7.29 19.73
N GLY A 113 10.24 6.00 20.08
CA GLY A 113 10.60 5.53 21.41
C GLY A 113 12.01 5.01 21.36
N ASP A 114 12.76 5.23 22.41
CA ASP A 114 14.11 4.81 22.71
C ASP A 114 14.48 3.41 22.16
N ARG A 115 14.63 3.30 20.84
CA ARG A 115 15.40 2.20 20.28
C ARG A 115 16.85 2.67 20.28
N PRO A 116 17.72 2.03 21.05
CA PRO A 116 19.13 2.35 20.99
C PRO A 116 19.53 2.33 19.51
N LEU A 117 20.16 3.41 19.06
CA LEU A 117 20.83 3.50 17.76
C LEU A 117 21.89 2.39 17.76
N LEU A 118 21.50 1.20 17.35
CA LEU A 118 22.47 0.20 16.93
C LEU A 118 23.24 0.84 15.79
N ALA A 119 24.56 0.84 15.89
CA ALA A 119 25.51 1.46 14.97
C ALA A 119 25.02 1.35 13.54
N GLY A 120 24.45 2.43 12.99
CA GLY A 120 23.85 2.45 11.68
C GLY A 120 23.21 3.79 11.35
N GLU A 121 22.72 3.89 10.15
CA GLU A 121 22.01 5.02 9.58
C GLU A 121 20.77 5.40 10.44
N ASP A 122 20.53 6.72 10.62
CA ASP A 122 19.31 7.22 11.25
C ASP A 122 18.06 6.63 10.53
N PRO A 123 17.08 6.13 11.30
CA PRO A 123 15.87 5.53 10.73
C PRO A 123 15.15 6.39 9.71
N VAL A 124 15.09 7.70 9.90
CA VAL A 124 14.47 8.64 8.95
C VAL A 124 15.31 8.77 7.68
N GLN A 125 16.63 8.82 7.79
CA GLN A 125 17.51 8.84 6.61
C GLN A 125 17.40 7.57 5.80
N ARG A 126 17.35 6.41 6.47
CA ARG A 126 17.12 5.12 5.82
C ARG A 126 15.77 5.07 5.12
N TRP A 127 14.73 5.55 5.77
CA TRP A 127 13.40 5.66 5.21
C TRP A 127 13.40 6.54 3.95
N ASN A 128 14.03 7.71 4.01
CA ASN A 128 14.16 8.62 2.86
C ASN A 128 14.82 7.93 1.67
N ARG A 129 15.94 7.27 1.89
CA ARG A 129 16.67 6.57 0.83
C ARG A 129 15.80 5.50 0.18
N ILE A 130 15.12 4.68 0.98
CA ILE A 130 14.23 3.63 0.48
C ILE A 130 13.05 4.25 -0.28
N TYR A 131 12.48 5.33 0.23
CA TYR A 131 11.37 6.01 -0.42
C TYR A 131 11.79 6.62 -1.77
N ASP A 132 12.92 7.31 -1.81
CA ASP A 132 13.44 7.90 -3.05
C ASP A 132 13.70 6.84 -4.14
N GLU A 133 14.23 5.69 -3.77
CA GLU A 133 14.43 4.56 -4.67
C GLU A 133 13.12 3.99 -5.23
N ARG A 134 12.06 3.94 -4.41
CA ARG A 134 10.76 3.35 -4.77
C ARG A 134 9.78 4.33 -5.40
N ARG A 135 9.96 5.60 -5.15
CA ARG A 135 9.04 6.66 -5.58
C ARG A 135 8.69 6.60 -7.07
N PRO A 136 9.65 6.43 -8.01
CA PRO A 136 9.31 6.32 -9.44
C PRO A 136 8.34 5.18 -9.74
N VAL A 137 8.50 4.05 -9.05
CA VAL A 137 7.62 2.88 -9.22
C VAL A 137 6.23 3.15 -8.64
N TYR A 138 6.13 3.77 -7.47
CA TYR A 138 4.85 4.18 -6.90
C TYR A 138 4.07 5.11 -7.83
N GLU A 139 4.76 6.12 -8.38
CA GLU A 139 4.15 7.10 -9.27
C GLU A 139 3.72 6.48 -10.61
N GLU A 140 4.46 5.51 -11.12
CA GLU A 140 4.13 4.79 -12.35
C GLU A 140 2.82 4.01 -12.24
N VAL A 141 2.58 3.35 -11.10
CA VAL A 141 1.42 2.45 -10.94
C VAL A 141 0.20 3.11 -10.33
N ALA A 142 0.31 4.31 -9.80
CA ALA A 142 -0.77 5.00 -9.10
C ALA A 142 -1.74 5.70 -10.07
N ASP A 143 -3.04 5.52 -9.82
CA ASP A 143 -4.11 6.28 -10.49
C ASP A 143 -4.41 7.60 -9.75
N LEU A 144 -4.21 7.62 -8.44
CA LEU A 144 -4.45 8.76 -7.55
C LEU A 144 -3.32 8.84 -6.52
N ALA A 145 -2.82 10.03 -6.25
CA ALA A 145 -1.83 10.27 -5.19
C ALA A 145 -2.36 11.27 -4.17
N LEU A 146 -2.26 10.94 -2.87
CA LEU A 146 -2.72 11.76 -1.76
C LEU A 146 -1.65 11.85 -0.68
N ASP A 147 -1.35 13.06 -0.22
CA ASP A 147 -0.44 13.29 0.89
C ASP A 147 -1.16 13.17 2.24
N THR A 148 -0.54 12.44 3.16
CA THR A 148 -1.07 12.21 4.51
C THR A 148 -0.26 12.94 5.60
N SER A 149 0.59 13.86 5.21
CA SER A 149 1.49 14.58 6.13
C SER A 149 0.75 15.54 7.05
N THR A 150 -0.33 16.15 6.57
CA THR A 150 -1.07 17.19 7.28
C THR A 150 -2.58 16.99 7.15
N GLY A 151 -3.30 17.57 8.10
CA GLY A 151 -4.76 17.50 8.12
C GLY A 151 -5.33 16.20 8.68
N PRO A 152 -6.66 16.15 8.85
CA PRO A 152 -7.33 14.97 9.34
C PRO A 152 -7.27 13.81 8.35
N MET A 153 -7.05 12.61 8.86
CA MET A 153 -7.08 11.39 8.03
C MET A 153 -8.46 11.16 7.38
N ALA A 154 -9.52 11.68 7.99
CA ALA A 154 -10.86 11.63 7.43
C ALA A 154 -10.96 12.29 6.06
N ASP A 155 -10.24 13.38 5.83
CA ASP A 155 -10.24 14.08 4.53
C ASP A 155 -9.64 13.21 3.42
N VAL A 156 -8.58 12.46 3.74
CA VAL A 156 -7.97 11.49 2.81
C VAL A 156 -8.95 10.37 2.49
N VAL A 157 -9.60 9.83 3.49
CA VAL A 157 -10.64 8.79 3.33
C VAL A 157 -11.77 9.29 2.44
N ASP A 158 -12.31 10.48 2.72
CA ASP A 158 -13.41 11.06 1.97
C ASP A 158 -13.05 11.29 0.50
N ARG A 159 -11.82 11.73 0.22
CA ARG A 159 -11.33 11.90 -1.15
C ARG A 159 -11.24 10.59 -1.91
N ILE A 160 -10.76 9.53 -1.26
CA ILE A 160 -10.70 8.19 -1.89
C ILE A 160 -12.11 7.68 -2.17
N VAL A 161 -13.02 7.77 -1.21
CA VAL A 161 -14.41 7.32 -1.36
C VAL A 161 -15.10 8.08 -2.49
N ALA A 162 -14.96 9.41 -2.55
CA ALA A 162 -15.53 10.23 -3.60
C ALA A 162 -14.97 9.86 -4.99
N TRP A 163 -13.65 9.64 -5.07
CA TRP A 163 -13.00 9.23 -6.31
C TRP A 163 -13.47 7.86 -6.80
N VAL A 164 -13.59 6.89 -5.92
CA VAL A 164 -14.10 5.54 -6.26
C VAL A 164 -15.54 5.61 -6.77
N ARG A 165 -16.39 6.35 -6.08
CA ARG A 165 -17.80 6.51 -6.50
C ARG A 165 -17.94 7.22 -7.83
N ALA A 166 -17.11 8.21 -8.10
CA ALA A 166 -17.09 8.92 -9.38
C ALA A 166 -16.67 7.99 -10.54
N ASP A 167 -15.67 7.13 -10.30
CA ASP A 167 -15.21 6.15 -11.30
C ASP A 167 -16.28 5.07 -11.57
N GLU A 168 -17.06 4.68 -10.57
CA GLU A 168 -18.17 3.72 -10.73
C GLU A 168 -19.35 4.30 -11.49
N LEU A 169 -19.57 5.61 -11.42
CA LEU A 169 -20.63 6.31 -12.13
C LEU A 169 -20.23 6.74 -13.55
N ALA A 170 -18.94 6.72 -13.87
CA ALA A 170 -18.46 7.04 -15.21
C ALA A 170 -19.00 5.99 -16.20
N PRO A 171 -19.69 6.40 -17.29
CA PRO A 171 -20.14 5.44 -18.31
C PRO A 171 -18.92 4.69 -18.83
N ALA A 172 -19.03 3.36 -18.92
CA ALA A 172 -18.02 2.56 -19.58
C ALA A 172 -17.77 3.19 -20.96
N SER A 173 -16.55 3.66 -21.19
CA SER A 173 -16.17 4.20 -22.48
C SER A 173 -16.50 3.15 -23.52
N MET A 174 -17.46 3.46 -24.39
CA MET A 174 -17.78 2.60 -25.54
C MET A 174 -16.47 2.46 -26.31
N GLU A 175 -15.88 1.28 -26.29
CA GLU A 175 -14.92 0.89 -27.29
C GLU A 175 -15.67 0.94 -28.64
N GLU A 176 -15.57 2.08 -29.31
CA GLU A 176 -15.96 2.17 -30.71
C GLU A 176 -14.98 1.31 -31.51
N THR A 177 -15.47 0.14 -31.83
CA THR A 177 -14.94 -0.68 -32.93
C THR A 177 -15.13 0.10 -34.24
N SER A 178 -14.07 0.48 -34.88
CA SER A 178 -14.03 0.72 -36.33
C SER A 178 -12.88 0.00 -36.95
#